data_0662ef1217ee4929bf684640b9a35435
#
_entry.id   0662ef1217ee4929bf684640b9a35435
#
_cell.length_a   1.000
_cell.length_b   1.000
_cell.length_c   1.000
_cell.angle_alpha   90.00
_cell.angle_beta   90.00
_cell.angle_gamma   90.00
#
_symmetry.space_group_name_H-M   'P 1'
#
loop_
_entity.id
_entity.type
_entity.pdbx_description
1 polymer ?
#
loop_
_entity_poly.entity_id
_entity_poly.type
_entity_poly.pdbx_seq_one_letter_code
_entity_poly.pdbx_strand_id
1 'polypeptide(L)'
;MLERVLLKIKDSGISEFVVNVHHFSGQIRDFLDSNGNFGVDVKLSEESGEPLETGGGIRYAQPLLEGGGRFLVHNVDILSDISLKDFIAADRQDAIATLAVREADADRYLLFDDDMRLVGWTNVRTGEVKAAVPDLNPNACRRYSFCGIHIISDDIFPLMASWPDKFGIIDLYLSIAAAHPIYGHLVENPTMIDIGSPEKLAEAEILFGRLPKSE
;
A
#
# COMPACT_ATOMS: atom_id res chain seq x y z
N MET A 1 2.50 7.75 -14.25
CA MET A 1 2.50 7.21 -12.87
C MET A 1 2.95 5.76 -12.85
N LEU A 2 2.21 4.84 -13.46
CA LEU A 2 2.50 3.40 -13.45
C LEU A 2 3.97 3.08 -13.77
N GLU A 3 4.54 3.63 -14.84
CA GLU A 3 5.95 3.48 -15.21
C GLU A 3 6.91 3.81 -14.05
N ARG A 4 6.72 4.97 -13.41
CA ARG A 4 7.59 5.40 -12.31
C ARG A 4 7.55 4.45 -11.13
N VAL A 5 6.36 4.00 -10.76
CA VAL A 5 6.20 3.05 -9.66
C VAL A 5 6.82 1.70 -10.02
N LEU A 6 6.57 1.20 -11.24
CA LEU A 6 7.18 -0.04 -11.73
C LEU A 6 8.71 0.03 -11.73
N LEU A 7 9.29 1.10 -12.28
CA LEU A 7 10.74 1.27 -12.32
C LEU A 7 11.34 1.38 -10.90
N LYS A 8 10.69 2.14 -10.02
CA LYS A 8 11.12 2.26 -8.62
C LYS A 8 11.13 0.91 -7.90
N ILE A 9 10.07 0.10 -8.08
CA ILE A 9 9.99 -1.23 -7.49
C ILE A 9 11.01 -2.18 -8.13
N LYS A 10 11.18 -2.13 -9.47
CA LYS A 10 12.22 -2.88 -10.19
C LYS A 10 13.62 -2.57 -9.65
N ASP A 11 13.94 -1.30 -9.41
CA ASP A 11 15.24 -0.88 -8.87
C ASP A 11 15.49 -1.41 -7.45
N SER A 12 14.45 -1.81 -6.72
CA SER A 12 14.59 -2.48 -5.43
C SER A 12 14.92 -3.97 -5.53
N GLY A 13 14.93 -4.54 -6.76
CA GLY A 13 15.27 -5.93 -7.04
C GLY A 13 14.06 -6.84 -7.28
N ILE A 14 12.83 -6.31 -7.30
CA ILE A 14 11.62 -7.07 -7.62
C ILE A 14 11.47 -7.14 -9.14
N SER A 15 11.18 -8.33 -9.68
CA SER A 15 11.02 -8.58 -11.12
C SER A 15 9.67 -9.16 -11.53
N GLU A 16 8.86 -9.61 -10.58
CA GLU A 16 7.51 -10.14 -10.83
C GLU A 16 6.48 -9.15 -10.28
N PHE A 17 5.50 -8.80 -11.10
CA PHE A 17 4.52 -7.77 -10.78
C PHE A 17 3.11 -8.25 -11.04
N VAL A 18 2.20 -7.90 -10.15
CA VAL A 18 0.76 -7.96 -10.39
C VAL A 18 0.23 -6.53 -10.38
N VAL A 19 -0.30 -6.08 -11.51
CA VAL A 19 -0.93 -4.76 -11.63
C VAL A 19 -2.44 -4.94 -11.57
N ASN A 20 -3.04 -4.46 -10.47
CA ASN A 20 -4.48 -4.47 -10.31
C ASN A 20 -5.10 -3.31 -11.09
N VAL A 21 -6.06 -3.62 -11.95
CA VAL A 21 -6.70 -2.66 -12.85
C VAL A 21 -8.22 -2.83 -12.84
N HIS A 22 -8.95 -1.72 -12.86
CA HIS A 22 -10.39 -1.70 -12.98
C HIS A 22 -10.81 -0.94 -14.25
N HIS A 23 -10.52 0.37 -14.29
CA HIS A 23 -10.81 1.20 -15.47
C HIS A 23 -9.66 1.18 -16.48
N PHE A 24 -10.00 1.24 -17.77
CA PHE A 24 -9.03 1.38 -18.86
C PHE A 24 -8.01 0.22 -18.95
N SER A 25 -8.40 -1.00 -18.56
CA SER A 25 -7.49 -2.18 -18.55
C SER A 25 -6.82 -2.41 -19.90
N GLY A 26 -7.55 -2.23 -21.02
CA GLY A 26 -6.99 -2.31 -22.36
C GLY A 26 -5.88 -1.29 -22.61
N GLN A 27 -6.08 -0.03 -22.22
CA GLN A 27 -5.05 1.01 -22.40
C GLN A 27 -3.81 0.75 -21.52
N ILE A 28 -4.00 0.22 -20.31
CA ILE A 28 -2.89 -0.15 -19.43
C ILE A 28 -2.12 -1.33 -20.03
N ARG A 29 -2.80 -2.33 -20.58
CA ARG A 29 -2.19 -3.46 -21.27
C ARG A 29 -1.37 -2.98 -22.47
N ASP A 30 -1.98 -2.19 -23.36
CA ASP A 30 -1.32 -1.65 -24.54
C ASP A 30 -0.08 -0.82 -24.17
N PHE A 31 -0.17 -0.04 -23.09
CA PHE A 31 0.95 0.74 -22.57
C PHE A 31 2.10 -0.16 -22.06
N LEU A 32 1.80 -1.20 -21.30
CA LEU A 32 2.80 -2.15 -20.81
C LEU A 32 3.45 -2.92 -21.97
N ASP A 33 2.65 -3.44 -22.90
CA ASP A 33 3.13 -4.20 -24.08
C ASP A 33 4.02 -3.33 -24.96
N SER A 34 3.60 -2.09 -25.25
CA SER A 34 4.34 -1.13 -26.08
C SER A 34 5.69 -0.75 -25.48
N ASN A 35 5.84 -0.85 -24.15
CA ASN A 35 7.09 -0.57 -23.42
C ASN A 35 7.84 -1.86 -23.01
N GLY A 36 7.50 -3.03 -23.59
CA GLY A 36 8.13 -4.32 -23.30
C GLY A 36 8.06 -4.67 -21.82
N ASN A 37 6.95 -4.33 -21.14
CA ASN A 37 6.74 -4.47 -19.69
C ASN A 37 7.89 -3.90 -18.85
N PHE A 38 8.60 -2.90 -19.36
CA PHE A 38 9.80 -2.31 -18.72
C PHE A 38 10.87 -3.34 -18.36
N GLY A 39 10.87 -4.50 -19.03
CA GLY A 39 11.81 -5.61 -18.80
C GLY A 39 11.58 -6.35 -17.49
N VAL A 40 10.33 -6.48 -17.06
CA VAL A 40 9.88 -7.26 -15.88
C VAL A 40 8.71 -8.17 -16.26
N ASP A 41 8.42 -9.18 -15.42
CA ASP A 41 7.22 -10.03 -15.60
C ASP A 41 6.00 -9.32 -15.00
N VAL A 42 5.02 -8.98 -15.83
CA VAL A 42 3.80 -8.27 -15.42
C VAL A 42 2.58 -9.12 -15.70
N LYS A 43 1.79 -9.38 -14.66
CA LYS A 43 0.47 -9.98 -14.75
C LYS A 43 -0.59 -8.94 -14.42
N LEU A 44 -1.69 -8.90 -15.16
CA LEU A 44 -2.82 -8.01 -14.86
C LEU A 44 -3.88 -8.76 -14.04
N SER A 45 -4.29 -8.14 -12.94
CA SER A 45 -5.48 -8.52 -12.16
C SER A 45 -6.60 -7.56 -12.56
N GLU A 46 -7.51 -8.02 -13.42
CA GLU A 46 -8.55 -7.17 -14.02
C GLU A 46 -9.85 -7.31 -13.24
N GLU A 47 -10.18 -6.33 -12.42
CA GLU A 47 -11.45 -6.29 -11.71
C GLU A 47 -12.61 -6.06 -12.68
N SER A 48 -13.72 -6.74 -12.45
CA SER A 48 -14.98 -6.56 -13.19
C SER A 48 -16.06 -6.01 -12.27
N GLY A 49 -16.93 -5.13 -12.80
CA GLY A 49 -18.03 -4.56 -12.03
C GLY A 49 -17.65 -3.26 -11.30
N GLU A 50 -17.90 -3.17 -10.00
CA GLU A 50 -17.51 -2.02 -9.17
C GLU A 50 -16.09 -2.17 -8.62
N PRO A 51 -15.35 -1.05 -8.41
CA PRO A 51 -14.04 -1.10 -7.76
C PRO A 51 -14.11 -1.75 -6.40
N LEU A 52 -13.21 -2.70 -6.13
CA LEU A 52 -13.23 -3.54 -4.92
C LEU A 52 -12.54 -2.89 -3.71
N GLU A 53 -11.97 -1.69 -3.86
CA GLU A 53 -11.09 -1.04 -2.90
C GLU A 53 -9.78 -1.83 -2.68
N THR A 54 -8.89 -1.33 -1.81
CA THR A 54 -7.54 -1.91 -1.69
C THR A 54 -7.52 -3.33 -1.14
N GLY A 55 -8.36 -3.65 -0.17
CA GLY A 55 -8.43 -5.00 0.41
C GLY A 55 -9.07 -6.01 -0.55
N GLY A 56 -10.20 -5.62 -1.17
CA GLY A 56 -10.89 -6.46 -2.15
C GLY A 56 -10.05 -6.70 -3.39
N GLY A 57 -9.33 -5.68 -3.89
CA GLY A 57 -8.41 -5.79 -5.03
C GLY A 57 -7.26 -6.77 -4.75
N ILE A 58 -6.65 -6.71 -3.55
CA ILE A 58 -5.60 -7.66 -3.15
C ILE A 58 -6.16 -9.09 -3.10
N ARG A 59 -7.36 -9.29 -2.50
CA ARG A 59 -8.01 -10.61 -2.49
C ARG A 59 -8.34 -11.10 -3.91
N TYR A 60 -8.81 -10.23 -4.78
CA TYR A 60 -9.09 -10.58 -6.18
C TYR A 60 -7.83 -11.03 -6.93
N ALA A 61 -6.69 -10.45 -6.60
CA ALA A 61 -5.38 -10.83 -7.14
C ALA A 61 -4.77 -12.09 -6.49
N GLN A 62 -5.39 -12.70 -5.46
CA GLN A 62 -4.89 -13.89 -4.77
C GLN A 62 -4.37 -14.99 -5.70
N PRO A 63 -5.05 -15.40 -6.80
CA PRO A 63 -4.56 -16.46 -7.67
C PRO A 63 -3.20 -16.16 -8.34
N LEU A 64 -2.79 -14.89 -8.34
CA LEU A 64 -1.51 -14.42 -8.92
C LEU A 64 -0.44 -14.14 -7.86
N LEU A 65 -0.80 -14.07 -6.57
CA LEU A 65 0.06 -13.69 -5.45
C LEU A 65 0.32 -14.83 -4.48
N GLU A 66 -0.63 -15.76 -4.33
CA GLU A 66 -0.55 -16.84 -3.36
C GLU A 66 0.58 -17.84 -3.70
N GLY A 67 1.29 -18.31 -2.66
CA GLY A 67 2.41 -19.24 -2.80
C GLY A 67 3.75 -18.55 -3.01
N GLY A 68 3.78 -17.22 -3.12
CA GLY A 68 5.01 -16.41 -3.18
C GLY A 68 5.58 -16.06 -1.80
N GLY A 69 4.86 -16.35 -0.73
CA GLY A 69 5.22 -16.05 0.65
C GLY A 69 4.90 -14.59 1.03
N ARG A 70 5.72 -13.63 0.63
CA ARG A 70 5.51 -12.21 0.97
C ARG A 70 5.58 -11.33 -0.28
N PHE A 71 4.72 -10.34 -0.36
CA PHE A 71 4.66 -9.43 -1.50
C PHE A 71 4.56 -7.97 -1.06
N LEU A 72 5.18 -7.09 -1.85
CA LEU A 72 5.10 -5.64 -1.70
C LEU A 72 3.85 -5.12 -2.41
N VAL A 73 3.05 -4.33 -1.72
CA VAL A 73 1.95 -3.54 -2.29
C VAL A 73 2.35 -2.07 -2.29
N HIS A 74 2.13 -1.40 -3.41
CA HIS A 74 2.40 0.02 -3.58
C HIS A 74 1.24 0.67 -4.33
N ASN A 75 0.62 1.66 -3.72
CA ASN A 75 -0.41 2.45 -4.39
C ASN A 75 0.20 3.23 -5.56
N VAL A 76 -0.41 3.12 -6.74
CA VAL A 76 0.13 3.71 -7.97
C VAL A 76 0.05 5.25 -8.01
N ASP A 77 -0.84 5.84 -7.21
CA ASP A 77 -1.02 7.28 -7.04
C ASP A 77 -0.03 7.93 -6.06
N ILE A 78 0.81 7.14 -5.43
CA ILE A 78 1.85 7.61 -4.50
C ILE A 78 3.18 7.76 -5.22
N LEU A 79 3.75 8.97 -5.22
CA LEU A 79 5.16 9.20 -5.51
C LEU A 79 5.92 9.53 -4.23
N SER A 80 7.08 8.93 -4.06
CA SER A 80 7.93 9.17 -2.88
C SER A 80 9.40 8.89 -3.19
N ASP A 81 10.28 9.40 -2.34
CA ASP A 81 11.71 9.06 -2.31
C ASP A 81 12.03 7.92 -1.31
N ILE A 82 11.01 7.28 -0.73
CA ILE A 82 11.17 6.14 0.19
C ILE A 82 12.05 5.07 -0.45
N SER A 83 13.12 4.67 0.24
CA SER A 83 13.97 3.54 -0.17
C SER A 83 13.21 2.22 0.00
N LEU A 84 12.75 1.64 -1.11
CA LEU A 84 12.08 0.34 -1.05
C LEU A 84 13.04 -0.79 -0.65
N LYS A 85 14.35 -0.66 -0.97
CA LYS A 85 15.37 -1.64 -0.52
C LYS A 85 15.46 -1.70 0.99
N ASP A 86 15.53 -0.52 1.64
CA ASP A 86 15.62 -0.44 3.10
C ASP A 86 14.32 -0.88 3.75
N PHE A 87 13.18 -0.53 3.16
CA PHE A 87 11.87 -0.97 3.63
C PHE A 87 11.71 -2.50 3.54
N ILE A 88 12.13 -3.12 2.44
CA ILE A 88 12.11 -4.58 2.26
C ILE A 88 13.06 -5.25 3.27
N ALA A 89 14.24 -4.68 3.49
CA ALA A 89 15.19 -5.20 4.48
C ALA A 89 14.68 -5.09 5.93
N ALA A 90 13.81 -4.13 6.22
CA ALA A 90 13.20 -3.92 7.52
C ALA A 90 11.91 -4.72 7.74
N ASP A 91 11.48 -5.53 6.76
CA ASP A 91 10.25 -6.30 6.85
C ASP A 91 10.27 -7.32 8.00
N ARG A 92 9.19 -7.35 8.75
CA ARG A 92 8.99 -8.25 9.89
C ARG A 92 8.43 -9.58 9.40
N GLN A 93 9.31 -10.59 9.29
CA GLN A 93 8.97 -11.93 8.79
C GLN A 93 7.95 -12.68 9.68
N ASP A 94 7.82 -12.29 10.94
CA ASP A 94 6.87 -12.83 11.92
C ASP A 94 5.50 -12.14 11.88
N ALA A 95 5.32 -11.14 11.02
CA ALA A 95 4.11 -10.34 10.91
C ALA A 95 3.27 -10.69 9.67
N ILE A 96 1.94 -10.51 9.78
CA ILE A 96 1.04 -10.55 8.62
C ILE A 96 1.35 -9.40 7.67
N ALA A 97 1.66 -8.22 8.21
CA ALA A 97 2.05 -7.09 7.37
C ALA A 97 3.03 -6.16 8.09
N THR A 98 3.90 -5.53 7.30
CA THR A 98 4.73 -4.38 7.68
C THR A 98 4.28 -3.17 6.87
N LEU A 99 3.90 -2.07 7.53
CA LEU A 99 3.35 -0.87 6.92
C LEU A 99 4.40 0.24 6.91
N ALA A 100 4.69 0.84 5.76
CA ALA A 100 5.47 2.06 5.72
C ALA A 100 4.61 3.21 6.28
N VAL A 101 5.10 3.88 7.32
CA VAL A 101 4.41 4.98 7.98
C VAL A 101 5.35 6.17 8.19
N ARG A 102 4.78 7.37 8.32
CA ARG A 102 5.54 8.61 8.51
C ARG A 102 4.87 9.57 9.49
N GLU A 103 5.64 10.48 10.03
CA GLU A 103 5.10 11.68 10.62
C GLU A 103 4.51 12.58 9.52
N ALA A 104 3.32 13.08 9.71
CA ALA A 104 2.67 14.01 8.81
C ALA A 104 1.58 14.78 9.56
N ASP A 105 1.27 15.98 9.11
CA ASP A 105 0.05 16.67 9.50
C ASP A 105 -1.09 16.13 8.64
N ALA A 106 -1.97 15.34 9.24
CA ALA A 106 -3.05 14.65 8.56
C ALA A 106 -4.29 14.53 9.46
N ASP A 107 -5.46 14.30 8.84
CA ASP A 107 -6.69 14.06 9.58
C ASP A 107 -6.75 12.61 10.16
N ARG A 108 -6.08 11.67 9.52
CA ARG A 108 -6.21 10.23 9.80
C ARG A 108 -4.86 9.62 10.14
N TYR A 109 -4.81 8.87 11.25
CA TYR A 109 -3.60 8.22 11.70
C TYR A 109 -3.86 6.76 12.06
N LEU A 110 -2.90 5.92 11.79
CA LEU A 110 -2.75 4.62 12.43
C LEU A 110 -2.15 4.83 13.83
N LEU A 111 -2.62 4.03 14.78
CA LEU A 111 -2.18 4.05 16.17
C LEU A 111 -1.30 2.84 16.43
N PHE A 112 -0.13 3.08 17.00
CA PHE A 112 0.85 2.06 17.31
C PHE A 112 1.22 2.11 18.79
N ASP A 113 1.53 0.94 19.35
CA ASP A 113 2.15 0.84 20.68
C ASP A 113 3.66 1.17 20.63
N ASP A 114 4.35 0.99 21.75
CA ASP A 114 5.79 1.30 21.86
C ASP A 114 6.67 0.37 21.00
N ASP A 115 6.20 -0.85 20.70
CA ASP A 115 6.87 -1.82 19.83
C ASP A 115 6.51 -1.64 18.36
N MET A 116 5.81 -0.55 18.01
CA MET A 116 5.30 -0.26 16.67
C MET A 116 4.28 -1.28 16.14
N ARG A 117 3.59 -2.00 17.02
CA ARG A 117 2.47 -2.86 16.64
C ARG A 117 1.21 -2.03 16.45
N LEU A 118 0.46 -2.31 15.37
CA LEU A 118 -0.81 -1.65 15.08
C LEU A 118 -1.85 -2.01 16.15
N VAL A 119 -2.40 -0.98 16.82
CA VAL A 119 -3.39 -1.13 17.90
C VAL A 119 -4.68 -0.37 17.64
N GLY A 120 -4.73 0.48 16.61
CA GLY A 120 -5.93 1.22 16.27
C GLY A 120 -5.75 2.22 15.14
N TRP A 121 -6.78 3.05 14.96
CA TRP A 121 -6.84 4.15 14.01
C TRP A 121 -7.63 5.30 14.60
N THR A 122 -7.32 6.52 14.20
CA THR A 122 -8.07 7.72 14.60
C THR A 122 -8.22 8.71 13.47
N ASN A 123 -9.33 9.44 13.48
CA ASN A 123 -9.53 10.66 12.71
C ASN A 123 -9.60 11.84 13.68
N VAL A 124 -8.56 12.66 13.70
CA VAL A 124 -8.45 13.79 14.66
C VAL A 124 -9.43 14.91 14.38
N ARG A 125 -9.94 15.04 13.14
CA ARG A 125 -10.94 16.04 12.77
C ARG A 125 -12.34 15.68 13.26
N THR A 126 -12.70 14.39 13.20
CA THR A 126 -14.03 13.92 13.62
C THR A 126 -14.04 13.39 15.05
N GLY A 127 -12.89 13.10 15.64
CA GLY A 127 -12.76 12.45 16.94
C GLY A 127 -13.05 10.93 16.90
N GLU A 128 -13.26 10.36 15.72
CA GLU A 128 -13.50 8.92 15.56
C GLU A 128 -12.24 8.11 15.91
N VAL A 129 -12.44 7.02 16.66
CA VAL A 129 -11.39 6.05 16.99
C VAL A 129 -11.89 4.65 16.70
N LYS A 130 -11.09 3.85 15.98
CA LYS A 130 -11.30 2.42 15.79
C LYS A 130 -10.23 1.66 16.56
N ALA A 131 -10.62 0.95 17.61
CA ALA A 131 -9.71 0.14 18.42
C ALA A 131 -9.52 -1.23 17.77
N ALA A 132 -8.26 -1.65 17.60
CA ALA A 132 -7.91 -3.00 17.18
C ALA A 132 -7.62 -3.94 18.37
N VAL A 133 -7.41 -3.37 19.56
CA VAL A 133 -7.15 -4.09 20.81
C VAL A 133 -8.09 -3.63 21.93
N PRO A 134 -8.41 -4.48 22.92
CA PRO A 134 -9.21 -4.07 24.07
C PRO A 134 -8.55 -2.91 24.83
N ASP A 135 -9.39 -2.07 25.47
CA ASP A 135 -8.97 -1.00 26.38
C ASP A 135 -7.96 0.00 25.78
N LEU A 136 -8.00 0.22 24.46
CA LEU A 136 -7.13 1.16 23.76
C LEU A 136 -7.23 2.56 24.36
N ASN A 137 -6.11 3.13 24.78
CA ASN A 137 -5.98 4.55 25.08
C ASN A 137 -5.31 5.28 23.90
N PRO A 138 -6.06 5.98 23.02
CA PRO A 138 -5.49 6.62 21.84
C PRO A 138 -4.45 7.70 22.13
N ASN A 139 -4.50 8.28 23.37
CA ASN A 139 -3.56 9.34 23.76
C ASN A 139 -2.20 8.79 24.21
N ALA A 140 -2.12 7.51 24.53
CA ALA A 140 -0.88 6.82 24.87
C ALA A 140 -0.21 6.17 23.65
N CYS A 141 -0.83 6.22 22.48
CA CYS A 141 -0.32 5.61 21.27
C CYS A 141 0.52 6.58 20.43
N ARG A 142 1.49 6.03 19.71
CA ARG A 142 2.19 6.74 18.63
C ARG A 142 1.25 6.87 17.43
N ARG A 143 1.30 8.02 16.76
CA ARG A 143 0.39 8.35 15.65
C ARG A 143 1.20 8.58 14.38
N TYR A 144 0.94 7.77 13.36
CA TYR A 144 1.62 7.91 12.07
C TYR A 144 0.64 7.80 10.91
N SER A 145 0.94 8.51 9.83
CA SER A 145 0.21 8.41 8.58
C SER A 145 0.73 7.23 7.75
N PHE A 146 -0.17 6.47 7.15
CA PHE A 146 0.16 5.39 6.23
C PHE A 146 0.66 5.96 4.89
N CYS A 147 1.74 5.38 4.37
CA CYS A 147 2.36 5.82 3.11
C CYS A 147 1.80 5.14 1.86
N GLY A 148 0.78 4.28 1.97
CA GLY A 148 0.28 3.51 0.82
C GLY A 148 1.24 2.45 0.30
N ILE A 149 2.24 2.07 1.11
CA ILE A 149 3.27 1.06 0.80
C ILE A 149 3.31 0.07 1.96
N HIS A 150 3.18 -1.21 1.68
CA HIS A 150 3.23 -2.25 2.70
C HIS A 150 3.71 -3.59 2.14
N ILE A 151 4.28 -4.43 2.99
CA ILE A 151 4.64 -5.81 2.68
C ILE A 151 3.69 -6.72 3.44
N ILE A 152 3.13 -7.71 2.75
CA ILE A 152 2.08 -8.60 3.28
C ILE A 152 2.54 -10.04 3.11
N SER A 153 2.30 -10.89 4.14
CA SER A 153 2.37 -12.35 4.02
C SER A 153 1.15 -12.88 3.26
N ASP A 154 1.32 -13.88 2.41
CA ASP A 154 0.20 -14.57 1.76
C ASP A 154 -0.70 -15.33 2.76
N ASP A 155 -0.27 -15.53 4.01
CA ASP A 155 -1.12 -15.97 5.13
C ASP A 155 -2.31 -15.03 5.39
N ILE A 156 -2.34 -13.85 4.79
CA ILE A 156 -3.49 -12.93 4.89
C ILE A 156 -4.73 -13.45 4.15
N PHE A 157 -4.58 -14.22 3.09
CA PHE A 157 -5.70 -14.64 2.25
C PHE A 157 -6.76 -15.47 2.99
N PRO A 158 -6.42 -16.45 3.84
CA PRO A 158 -7.43 -17.11 4.69
C PRO A 158 -8.19 -16.14 5.61
N LEU A 159 -7.55 -15.07 6.08
CA LEU A 159 -8.16 -14.06 6.95
C LEU A 159 -9.13 -13.14 6.18
N MET A 160 -8.99 -13.04 4.86
CA MET A 160 -9.88 -12.29 3.98
C MET A 160 -11.13 -13.08 3.56
N ALA A 161 -11.17 -14.40 3.76
CA ALA A 161 -12.19 -15.28 3.17
C ALA A 161 -13.63 -14.93 3.56
N SER A 162 -13.85 -14.41 4.77
CA SER A 162 -15.18 -14.03 5.28
C SER A 162 -15.56 -12.56 5.02
N TRP A 163 -14.65 -11.77 4.42
CA TRP A 163 -14.91 -10.36 4.13
C TRP A 163 -15.80 -10.18 2.89
N PRO A 164 -16.57 -9.09 2.79
CA PRO A 164 -17.32 -8.75 1.58
C PRO A 164 -16.37 -8.56 0.40
N ASP A 165 -16.89 -8.53 -0.84
CA ASP A 165 -16.04 -8.38 -2.02
C ASP A 165 -15.32 -7.02 -2.05
N LYS A 166 -15.96 -5.97 -1.58
CA LYS A 166 -15.44 -4.61 -1.52
C LYS A 166 -15.11 -4.21 -0.09
N PHE A 167 -13.83 -3.97 0.19
CA PHE A 167 -13.38 -3.50 1.51
C PHE A 167 -12.00 -2.84 1.45
N GLY A 168 -11.77 -1.90 2.38
CA GLY A 168 -10.47 -1.26 2.56
C GLY A 168 -9.52 -2.14 3.36
N ILE A 169 -8.26 -2.18 2.96
CA ILE A 169 -7.22 -3.01 3.63
C ILE A 169 -7.00 -2.61 5.10
N ILE A 170 -7.16 -1.32 5.42
CA ILE A 170 -6.99 -0.83 6.81
C ILE A 170 -8.08 -1.40 7.74
N ASP A 171 -9.31 -1.51 7.27
CA ASP A 171 -10.39 -2.09 8.09
C ASP A 171 -10.11 -3.58 8.39
N LEU A 172 -9.60 -4.34 7.42
CA LEU A 172 -9.13 -5.70 7.65
C LEU A 172 -8.01 -5.72 8.68
N TYR A 173 -6.97 -4.89 8.52
CA TYR A 173 -5.84 -4.84 9.46
C TYR A 173 -6.31 -4.58 10.89
N LEU A 174 -7.18 -3.61 11.10
CA LEU A 174 -7.74 -3.30 12.42
C LEU A 174 -8.51 -4.48 13.02
N SER A 175 -9.22 -5.24 12.19
CA SER A 175 -10.01 -6.39 12.65
C SER A 175 -9.17 -7.59 13.10
N ILE A 176 -7.96 -7.76 12.51
CA ILE A 176 -7.10 -8.92 12.78
C ILE A 176 -5.91 -8.61 13.69
N ALA A 177 -5.55 -7.34 13.90
CA ALA A 177 -4.32 -6.92 14.59
C ALA A 177 -4.20 -7.42 16.03
N ALA A 178 -5.32 -7.68 16.72
CA ALA A 178 -5.28 -8.27 18.06
C ALA A 178 -4.65 -9.67 18.07
N ALA A 179 -4.98 -10.51 17.07
CA ALA A 179 -4.53 -11.89 16.96
C ALA A 179 -3.30 -12.06 16.06
N HIS A 180 -3.16 -11.21 15.06
CA HIS A 180 -2.13 -11.32 14.03
C HIS A 180 -1.26 -10.04 14.01
N PRO A 181 0.06 -10.14 14.23
CA PRO A 181 0.91 -8.97 14.33
C PRO A 181 0.96 -8.19 13.01
N ILE A 182 0.77 -6.87 13.10
CA ILE A 182 0.96 -5.91 12.03
C ILE A 182 1.82 -4.79 12.59
N TYR A 183 2.91 -4.45 11.92
CA TYR A 183 3.87 -3.47 12.41
C TYR A 183 3.99 -2.26 11.49
N GLY A 184 4.24 -1.10 12.09
CA GLY A 184 4.68 0.09 11.39
C GLY A 184 6.19 0.14 11.27
N HIS A 185 6.69 0.47 10.09
CA HIS A 185 8.07 0.89 9.87
C HIS A 185 8.08 2.39 9.61
N LEU A 186 8.65 3.14 10.56
CA LEU A 186 8.75 4.60 10.45
C LEU A 186 9.79 4.97 9.40
N VAL A 187 9.32 5.65 8.34
CA VAL A 187 10.17 6.27 7.34
C VAL A 187 10.41 7.71 7.74
N GLU A 188 11.67 8.08 7.93
CA GLU A 188 12.05 9.41 8.38
C GLU A 188 11.96 10.45 7.25
N ASN A 189 11.10 11.46 7.45
CA ASN A 189 10.97 12.65 6.58
C ASN A 189 10.94 12.39 5.06
N PRO A 190 10.13 11.43 4.56
CA PRO A 190 10.10 11.18 3.13
C PRO A 190 9.43 12.33 2.39
N THR A 191 9.99 12.68 1.22
CA THR A 191 9.27 13.45 0.22
C THR A 191 8.22 12.53 -0.40
N MET A 192 6.95 12.86 -0.20
CA MET A 192 5.85 12.02 -0.66
C MET A 192 4.66 12.87 -1.09
N ILE A 193 4.04 12.51 -2.19
CA ILE A 193 2.82 13.13 -2.70
C ILE A 193 1.85 12.06 -3.18
N ASP A 194 0.58 12.24 -2.80
CA ASP A 194 -0.57 11.50 -3.31
C ASP A 194 -1.18 12.28 -4.47
N ILE A 195 -1.21 11.70 -5.66
CA ILE A 195 -1.66 12.35 -6.91
C ILE A 195 -3.15 12.05 -7.15
N GLY A 196 -3.98 12.40 -6.18
CA GLY A 196 -5.44 12.26 -6.28
C GLY A 196 -6.13 13.39 -7.03
N SER A 197 -5.40 14.42 -7.52
CA SER A 197 -5.98 15.53 -8.29
C SER A 197 -5.00 16.08 -9.33
N PRO A 198 -5.50 16.78 -10.40
CA PRO A 198 -4.64 17.42 -11.40
C PRO A 198 -3.64 18.43 -10.81
N GLU A 199 -4.02 19.15 -9.76
CA GLU A 199 -3.17 20.13 -9.09
C GLU A 199 -1.99 19.43 -8.42
N LYS A 200 -2.23 18.31 -7.75
CA LYS A 200 -1.18 17.50 -7.13
C LYS A 200 -0.28 16.81 -8.16
N LEU A 201 -0.78 16.52 -9.36
CA LEU A 201 0.07 16.02 -10.44
C LEU A 201 1.10 17.08 -10.86
N ALA A 202 0.68 18.34 -11.01
CA ALA A 202 1.61 19.44 -11.33
C ALA A 202 2.64 19.66 -10.21
N GLU A 203 2.24 19.56 -8.96
CA GLU A 203 3.16 19.63 -7.82
C GLU A 203 4.17 18.47 -7.84
N ALA A 204 3.72 17.25 -8.15
CA ALA A 204 4.57 16.07 -8.27
C ALA A 204 5.60 16.21 -9.41
N GLU A 205 5.22 16.83 -10.53
CA GLU A 205 6.15 17.13 -11.63
C GLU A 205 7.27 18.10 -11.22
N ILE A 206 6.99 19.03 -10.33
CA ILE A 206 7.98 19.94 -9.77
C ILE A 206 8.91 19.20 -8.81
N LEU A 207 8.35 18.41 -7.88
CA LEU A 207 9.10 17.73 -6.82
C LEU A 207 9.99 16.60 -7.36
N PHE A 208 9.48 15.83 -8.30
CA PHE A 208 10.15 14.62 -8.82
C PHE A 208 10.68 14.77 -10.26
N GLY A 209 10.66 15.98 -10.82
CA GLY A 209 10.99 16.26 -12.21
C GLY A 209 9.90 15.81 -13.17
N ARG A 210 9.93 16.33 -14.41
CA ARG A 210 8.95 15.95 -15.43
C ARG A 210 8.98 14.45 -15.65
N LEU A 211 7.80 13.85 -15.72
CA LEU A 211 7.63 12.47 -16.18
C LEU A 211 8.32 12.36 -17.56
N PRO A 212 9.15 11.33 -17.82
CA PRO A 212 9.63 11.12 -19.17
C PRO A 212 8.42 11.06 -20.09
N LYS A 213 8.43 11.89 -21.14
CA LYS A 213 7.42 11.76 -22.21
C LYS A 213 7.76 10.45 -22.91
N SER A 214 6.80 9.54 -23.00
CA SER A 214 6.87 8.44 -23.95
C SER A 214 7.03 9.08 -25.33
N GLU A 215 8.20 8.90 -25.98
CA GLU A 215 8.38 9.16 -27.41
C GLU A 215 7.58 8.18 -28.25
#